data_43da695347fdbe73c8c9e114d67251f8
#
_entry.id   43da695347fdbe73c8c9e114d67251f8
#
_cell.length_a   1.000
_cell.length_b   1.000
_cell.length_c   1.000
_cell.angle_alpha   90.00
_cell.angle_beta   90.00
_cell.angle_gamma   90.00
#
_symmetry.space_group_name_H-M   'P 1'
#
loop_
_entity.id
_entity.type
_entity.pdbx_description
1 polymer ?
#
loop_
_entity_poly.entity_id
_entity_poly.type
_entity_poly.pdbx_seq_one_letter_code
_entity_poly.pdbx_strand_id
1 'polypeptide(L)'
;LDLPLRGGGGVPLARRAARTGATGVLLLVKEGERARAEAALSGAGILVLGKPVGAARLTEALALLCSTSEKLRRLAARRTAGDGASLSPEEEDVRLIHRAKWLLMTELRMSEPQAHRYIEKQAMDRCVPKRRIAENILATYK
;
A
#
# COMPACT_ATOMS: atom_id res chain seq x y z
N LEU A 1 -12.47 3.83 0.89
CA LEU A 1 -12.97 5.20 0.72
C LEU A 1 -13.31 5.44 -0.74
N ASP A 2 -14.53 5.85 -0.99
CA ASP A 2 -15.01 6.23 -2.31
C ASP A 2 -14.99 7.76 -2.46
N LEU A 3 -14.35 8.29 -3.50
CA LEU A 3 -14.32 9.72 -3.80
C LEU A 3 -15.20 10.07 -5.00
N PRO A 4 -15.79 11.27 -5.05
CA PRO A 4 -15.60 12.40 -4.14
C PRO A 4 -16.41 12.30 -2.85
N LEU A 5 -15.78 12.56 -1.71
CA LEU A 5 -16.51 12.83 -0.48
C LEU A 5 -17.01 14.28 -0.49
N ARG A 6 -18.24 14.50 -0.03
CA ARG A 6 -18.76 15.87 0.16
C ARG A 6 -17.80 16.63 1.10
N GLY A 7 -17.22 17.74 0.60
CA GLY A 7 -16.28 18.56 1.36
C GLY A 7 -14.79 18.34 1.08
N GLY A 8 -14.40 17.58 0.06
CA GLY A 8 -13.00 17.51 -0.41
C GLY A 8 -11.99 16.79 0.50
N GLY A 9 -12.44 16.20 1.60
CA GLY A 9 -11.58 15.64 2.65
C GLY A 9 -11.09 14.19 2.45
N GLY A 10 -11.25 13.58 1.29
CA GLY A 10 -10.97 12.15 1.11
C GLY A 10 -9.51 11.75 1.25
N VAL A 11 -8.59 12.53 0.68
CA VAL A 11 -7.14 12.26 0.78
C VAL A 11 -6.61 12.47 2.21
N PRO A 12 -6.93 13.57 2.91
CA PRO A 12 -6.59 13.73 4.32
C PRO A 12 -7.17 12.64 5.22
N LEU A 13 -8.42 12.25 4.98
CA LEU A 13 -9.07 11.18 5.74
C LEU A 13 -8.38 9.82 5.51
N ALA A 14 -8.06 9.48 4.27
CA ALA A 14 -7.32 8.27 3.93
C ALA A 14 -5.95 8.23 4.61
N ARG A 15 -5.23 9.35 4.58
CA ARG A 15 -3.94 9.49 5.25
C ARG A 15 -4.06 9.35 6.77
N ARG A 16 -5.08 9.96 7.38
CA ARG A 16 -5.36 9.82 8.81
C ARG A 16 -5.70 8.37 9.18
N ALA A 17 -6.56 7.70 8.42
CA ALA A 17 -6.90 6.29 8.64
C ALA A 17 -5.67 5.37 8.52
N ALA A 18 -4.78 5.62 7.56
CA ALA A 18 -3.55 4.86 7.41
C ALA A 18 -2.56 5.05 8.58
N ARG A 19 -2.59 6.19 9.25
CA ARG A 19 -1.71 6.48 10.40
C ARG A 19 -2.15 5.80 11.69
N THR A 20 -3.41 5.41 11.81
CA THR A 20 -3.95 4.76 13.03
C THR A 20 -3.52 3.29 13.20
N GLY A 21 -2.62 2.78 12.38
CA GLY A 21 -1.93 1.51 12.62
C GLY A 21 -2.43 0.34 11.78
N ALA A 22 -3.15 -0.62 12.35
CA ALA A 22 -3.41 -1.94 11.79
C ALA A 22 -4.43 -2.02 10.63
N THR A 23 -4.90 -0.88 10.09
CA THR A 23 -5.96 -0.84 9.07
C THR A 23 -5.38 -0.64 7.67
N GLY A 24 -5.71 -1.53 6.75
CA GLY A 24 -5.49 -1.31 5.31
C GLY A 24 -6.49 -0.29 4.76
N VAL A 25 -6.03 0.61 3.90
CA VAL A 25 -6.87 1.64 3.28
C VAL A 25 -6.87 1.48 1.76
N LEU A 26 -8.06 1.38 1.19
CA LEU A 26 -8.30 1.40 -0.25
C LEU A 26 -9.04 2.68 -0.60
N LEU A 27 -8.51 3.44 -1.56
CA LEU A 27 -9.09 4.66 -2.06
C LEU A 27 -9.59 4.47 -3.49
N LEU A 28 -10.87 4.75 -3.73
CA LEU A 28 -11.48 4.73 -5.06
C LEU A 28 -11.60 6.16 -5.57
N VAL A 29 -10.98 6.46 -6.71
CA VAL A 29 -10.96 7.78 -7.35
C VAL A 29 -11.39 7.69 -8.81
N LYS A 30 -11.73 8.81 -9.44
CA LYS A 30 -11.87 8.85 -10.89
C LYS A 30 -10.51 8.57 -11.55
N GLU A 31 -10.49 7.84 -12.69
CA GLU A 31 -9.24 7.47 -13.35
C GLU A 31 -8.34 8.68 -13.63
N GLY A 32 -8.90 9.80 -14.05
CA GLY A 32 -8.14 11.04 -14.28
C GLY A 32 -7.51 11.66 -13.03
N GLU A 33 -7.94 11.26 -11.83
CA GLU A 33 -7.42 11.75 -10.55
C GLU A 33 -6.45 10.74 -9.89
N ARG A 34 -6.33 9.55 -10.45
CA ARG A 34 -5.55 8.44 -9.89
C ARG A 34 -4.10 8.82 -9.66
N ALA A 35 -3.41 9.30 -10.68
CA ALA A 35 -1.99 9.67 -10.59
C ALA A 35 -1.74 10.75 -9.52
N ARG A 36 -2.64 11.74 -9.43
CA ARG A 36 -2.58 12.80 -8.42
C ARG A 36 -2.79 12.26 -7.00
N ALA A 37 -3.75 11.36 -6.83
CA ALA A 37 -4.02 10.72 -5.54
C ALA A 37 -2.85 9.81 -5.11
N GLU A 38 -2.26 9.05 -6.03
CA GLU A 38 -1.09 8.22 -5.77
C GLU A 38 0.12 9.06 -5.36
N ALA A 39 0.39 10.15 -6.05
CA ALA A 39 1.46 11.07 -5.69
C ALA A 39 1.25 11.70 -4.31
N ALA A 40 0.02 12.13 -4.00
CA ALA A 40 -0.32 12.73 -2.72
C ALA A 40 -0.24 11.73 -1.54
N LEU A 41 -0.44 10.44 -1.81
CA LEU A 41 -0.47 9.38 -0.80
C LEU A 41 0.80 8.50 -0.81
N SER A 42 1.86 8.95 -1.51
CA SER A 42 3.13 8.24 -1.54
C SER A 42 3.67 8.03 -0.12
N GLY A 43 4.06 6.80 0.20
CA GLY A 43 4.57 6.41 1.52
C GLY A 43 3.51 6.05 2.57
N ALA A 44 2.22 6.32 2.35
CA ALA A 44 1.18 6.01 3.33
C ALA A 44 0.66 4.56 3.29
N GLY A 45 1.13 3.72 2.36
CA GLY A 45 0.67 2.33 2.22
C GLY A 45 -0.81 2.20 1.85
N ILE A 46 -1.36 3.20 1.19
CA ILE A 46 -2.75 3.24 0.73
C ILE A 46 -2.80 2.71 -0.69
N LEU A 47 -3.73 1.81 -0.98
CA LEU A 47 -4.01 1.38 -2.34
C LEU A 47 -4.99 2.37 -3.00
N VAL A 48 -4.69 2.76 -4.23
CA VAL A 48 -5.55 3.65 -5.03
C VAL A 48 -6.05 2.89 -6.25
N LEU A 49 -7.35 2.92 -6.48
CA LEU A 49 -8.01 2.36 -7.67
C LEU A 49 -8.76 3.45 -8.42
N GLY A 50 -8.56 3.49 -9.75
CA GLY A 50 -9.34 4.34 -10.65
C GLY A 50 -10.68 3.69 -11.00
N LYS A 51 -11.76 4.47 -11.01
CA LYS A 51 -13.08 4.05 -11.48
C LYS A 51 -13.16 4.15 -13.00
N PRO A 52 -13.85 3.21 -13.69
CA PRO A 52 -14.64 2.10 -13.16
C PRO A 52 -13.77 0.92 -12.68
N VAL A 53 -14.15 0.30 -11.56
CA VAL A 53 -13.42 -0.82 -10.95
C VAL A 53 -14.15 -2.12 -11.23
N GLY A 54 -13.49 -3.05 -11.92
CA GLY A 54 -14.00 -4.40 -12.11
C GLY A 54 -13.96 -5.23 -10.82
N ALA A 55 -14.90 -6.17 -10.67
CA ALA A 55 -15.01 -7.02 -9.48
C ALA A 55 -13.72 -7.79 -9.18
N ALA A 56 -13.07 -8.37 -10.20
CA ALA A 56 -11.81 -9.09 -10.06
C ALA A 56 -10.70 -8.20 -9.44
N ARG A 57 -10.56 -6.98 -9.95
CA ARG A 57 -9.57 -6.01 -9.49
C ARG A 57 -9.82 -5.57 -8.05
N LEU A 58 -11.09 -5.39 -7.70
CA LEU A 58 -11.48 -5.05 -6.33
C LEU A 58 -11.19 -6.22 -5.38
N THR A 59 -11.48 -7.45 -5.78
CA THR A 59 -11.19 -8.65 -4.99
C THR A 59 -9.71 -8.84 -4.75
N GLU A 60 -8.86 -8.65 -5.77
CA GLU A 60 -7.39 -8.70 -5.63
C GLU A 60 -6.88 -7.65 -4.64
N ALA A 61 -7.35 -6.41 -4.77
CA ALA A 61 -6.98 -5.33 -3.86
C ALA A 61 -7.38 -5.62 -2.41
N LEU A 62 -8.59 -6.14 -2.20
CA LEU A 62 -9.08 -6.51 -0.87
C LEU A 62 -8.30 -7.68 -0.28
N ALA A 63 -7.99 -8.73 -1.07
CA ALA A 63 -7.19 -9.86 -0.61
C ALA A 63 -5.79 -9.41 -0.16
N LEU A 64 -5.16 -8.53 -0.94
CA LEU A 64 -3.87 -7.97 -0.61
C LEU A 64 -3.93 -7.11 0.67
N LEU A 65 -4.97 -6.29 0.84
CA LEU A 65 -5.20 -5.50 2.06
C LEU A 65 -5.42 -6.38 3.29
N CYS A 66 -6.20 -7.45 3.18
CA CYS A 66 -6.46 -8.37 4.28
C CYS A 66 -5.15 -9.02 4.77
N SER A 67 -4.33 -9.54 3.86
CA SER A 67 -3.06 -10.17 4.21
C SER A 67 -2.09 -9.19 4.87
N THR A 68 -2.08 -7.94 4.42
CA THR A 68 -1.22 -6.90 4.99
C THR A 68 -1.72 -6.43 6.34
N SER A 69 -3.03 -6.24 6.50
CA SER A 69 -3.64 -5.85 7.78
C SER A 69 -3.41 -6.90 8.86
N GLU A 70 -3.38 -8.18 8.49
CA GLU A 70 -3.06 -9.25 9.42
C GLU A 70 -1.60 -9.19 9.88
N LYS A 71 -0.66 -8.97 8.95
CA LYS A 71 0.76 -8.77 9.28
C LYS A 71 0.97 -7.56 10.18
N LEU A 72 0.34 -6.43 9.86
CA LEU A 72 0.41 -5.21 10.67
C LEU A 72 -0.16 -5.42 12.07
N ARG A 73 -1.28 -6.15 12.21
CA ARG A 73 -1.84 -6.49 13.52
C ARG A 73 -0.90 -7.35 14.34
N ARG A 74 -0.23 -8.32 13.73
CA ARG A 74 0.77 -9.17 14.42
C ARG A 74 1.97 -8.35 14.90
N LEU A 75 2.43 -7.38 14.11
CA LEU A 75 3.51 -6.47 14.51
C LEU A 75 3.06 -5.53 15.64
N ALA A 76 1.87 -4.93 15.51
CA ALA A 76 1.31 -4.06 16.54
C ALA A 76 1.09 -4.78 17.88
N ALA A 77 0.71 -6.07 17.87
CA ALA A 77 0.55 -6.87 19.07
C ALA A 77 1.88 -7.18 19.80
N ARG A 78 3.02 -7.07 19.10
CA ARG A 78 4.36 -7.22 19.70
C ARG A 78 4.88 -5.93 20.34
N ARG A 79 4.24 -4.82 20.09
CA ARG A 79 4.63 -3.53 20.69
C ARG A 79 4.22 -3.51 22.15
N THR A 80 5.16 -3.22 23.04
CA THR A 80 4.84 -2.93 24.44
C THR A 80 4.05 -1.62 24.51
N ALA A 81 3.07 -1.55 25.41
CA ALA A 81 2.06 -0.49 25.56
C ALA A 81 2.60 0.93 25.91
N GLY A 82 3.75 1.32 25.39
CA GLY A 82 4.39 2.60 25.68
C GLY A 82 4.80 3.43 24.46
N ASP A 83 4.76 2.86 23.27
CA ASP A 83 5.15 3.58 22.06
C ASP A 83 3.94 4.25 21.40
N GLY A 84 4.00 5.57 21.38
CA GLY A 84 2.94 6.43 20.84
C GLY A 84 2.57 6.11 19.39
N ALA A 85 1.52 6.75 18.89
CA ALA A 85 0.82 6.54 17.61
C ALA A 85 1.65 6.60 16.30
N SER A 86 2.97 6.47 16.34
CA SER A 86 3.84 6.36 15.17
C SER A 86 4.04 4.89 14.78
N LEU A 87 4.06 4.63 13.48
CA LEU A 87 4.37 3.30 12.95
C LEU A 87 5.79 2.90 13.30
N SER A 88 5.99 1.64 13.64
CA SER A 88 7.35 1.11 13.77
C SER A 88 8.03 1.03 12.40
N PRO A 89 9.37 1.06 12.33
CA PRO A 89 10.10 0.87 11.07
C PRO A 89 9.68 -0.40 10.31
N GLU A 90 9.39 -1.49 11.03
CA GLU A 90 8.92 -2.75 10.44
C GLU A 90 7.51 -2.62 9.83
N GLU A 91 6.62 -1.87 10.46
CA GLU A 91 5.28 -1.59 9.93
C GLU A 91 5.36 -0.72 8.67
N GLU A 92 6.28 0.26 8.64
CA GLU A 92 6.54 1.07 7.45
C GLU A 92 7.08 0.22 6.30
N ASP A 93 8.01 -0.70 6.57
CA ASP A 93 8.56 -1.62 5.57
C ASP A 93 7.48 -2.51 4.97
N VAL A 94 6.60 -3.08 5.80
CA VAL A 94 5.47 -3.89 5.33
C VAL A 94 4.56 -3.09 4.41
N ARG A 95 4.28 -1.83 4.73
CA ARG A 95 3.43 -0.95 3.90
C ARG A 95 4.10 -0.57 2.58
N LEU A 96 5.39 -0.26 2.59
CA LEU A 96 6.16 0.05 1.39
C LEU A 96 6.20 -1.14 0.43
N ILE A 97 6.53 -2.33 0.95
CA ILE A 97 6.57 -3.57 0.17
C ILE A 97 5.19 -3.90 -0.40
N HIS A 98 4.14 -3.73 0.39
CA HIS A 98 2.77 -3.94 -0.05
C HIS A 98 2.38 -3.02 -1.22
N ARG A 99 2.72 -1.74 -1.12
CA ARG A 99 2.46 -0.78 -2.19
C ARG A 99 3.26 -1.09 -3.46
N ALA A 100 4.53 -1.49 -3.30
CA ALA A 100 5.35 -1.91 -4.44
C ALA A 100 4.76 -3.15 -5.14
N LYS A 101 4.29 -4.15 -4.39
CA LYS A 101 3.56 -5.30 -4.95
C LYS A 101 2.34 -4.85 -5.74
N TRP A 102 1.55 -3.94 -5.19
CA TRP A 102 0.36 -3.44 -5.88
C TRP A 102 0.71 -2.78 -7.21
N LEU A 103 1.78 -1.97 -7.27
CA LEU A 103 2.24 -1.39 -8.52
C LEU A 103 2.68 -2.45 -9.55
N LEU A 104 3.43 -3.46 -9.13
CA LEU A 104 3.83 -4.55 -10.01
C LEU A 104 2.62 -5.32 -10.56
N MET A 105 1.61 -5.56 -9.73
CA MET A 105 0.36 -6.19 -10.15
C MET A 105 -0.43 -5.32 -11.12
N THR A 106 -0.39 -4.01 -10.94
CA THR A 106 -1.13 -3.04 -11.75
C THR A 106 -0.45 -2.74 -13.08
N GLU A 107 0.83 -2.41 -13.04
CA GLU A 107 1.59 -1.97 -14.22
C GLU A 107 2.12 -3.15 -15.05
N LEU A 108 2.61 -4.19 -14.40
CA LEU A 108 3.18 -5.36 -15.07
C LEU A 108 2.24 -6.57 -15.14
N ARG A 109 1.00 -6.42 -14.68
CA ARG A 109 -0.02 -7.48 -14.67
C ARG A 109 0.43 -8.77 -13.99
N MET A 110 1.29 -8.64 -12.99
CA MET A 110 1.76 -9.77 -12.20
C MET A 110 0.69 -10.23 -11.20
N SER A 111 0.68 -11.52 -10.88
CA SER A 111 -0.05 -12.01 -9.70
C SER A 111 0.69 -11.61 -8.41
N GLU A 112 -0.03 -11.63 -7.27
CA GLU A 112 0.60 -11.32 -5.97
C GLU A 112 1.82 -12.20 -5.67
N PRO A 113 1.79 -13.54 -5.86
CA PRO A 113 2.96 -14.39 -5.69
C PRO A 113 4.14 -14.04 -6.61
N GLN A 114 3.85 -13.64 -7.86
CA GLN A 114 4.89 -13.20 -8.80
C GLN A 114 5.54 -11.89 -8.36
N ALA A 115 4.73 -10.91 -7.95
CA ALA A 115 5.22 -9.63 -7.44
C ALA A 115 6.07 -9.82 -6.16
N HIS A 116 5.65 -10.72 -5.28
CA HIS A 116 6.41 -11.06 -4.08
C HIS A 116 7.78 -11.65 -4.41
N ARG A 117 7.82 -12.68 -5.26
CA ARG A 117 9.07 -13.31 -5.71
C ARG A 117 9.98 -12.35 -6.46
N TYR A 118 9.41 -11.44 -7.24
CA TYR A 118 10.17 -10.42 -7.95
C TYR A 118 10.93 -9.51 -6.97
N ILE A 119 10.25 -9.00 -5.93
CA ILE A 119 10.89 -8.15 -4.91
C ILE A 119 11.96 -8.94 -4.15
N GLU A 120 11.69 -10.20 -3.78
CA GLU A 120 12.64 -11.06 -3.08
C GLU A 120 13.90 -11.32 -3.92
N LYS A 121 13.71 -11.73 -5.17
CA LYS A 121 14.82 -11.99 -6.09
C LYS A 121 15.70 -10.76 -6.28
N GLN A 122 15.09 -9.59 -6.55
CA GLN A 122 15.83 -8.34 -6.70
C GLN A 122 16.60 -7.95 -5.43
N ALA A 123 16.03 -8.20 -4.27
CA ALA A 123 16.69 -7.95 -2.99
C ALA A 123 17.91 -8.86 -2.79
N MET A 124 17.77 -10.13 -3.13
CA MET A 124 18.86 -11.12 -3.07
C MET A 124 19.96 -10.81 -4.09
N ASP A 125 19.59 -10.59 -5.36
CA ASP A 125 20.54 -10.34 -6.44
C ASP A 125 21.39 -9.09 -6.20
N ARG A 126 20.85 -8.10 -5.52
CA ARG A 126 21.52 -6.84 -5.19
C ARG A 126 22.08 -6.76 -3.77
N CYS A 127 21.86 -7.80 -2.97
CA CYS A 127 22.24 -7.83 -1.55
C CYS A 127 21.74 -6.61 -0.76
N VAL A 128 20.49 -6.19 -1.00
CA VAL A 128 19.87 -5.04 -0.33
C VAL A 128 18.56 -5.43 0.36
N PRO A 129 18.11 -4.68 1.38
CA PRO A 129 16.82 -4.93 2.02
C PRO A 129 15.66 -4.82 1.02
N LYS A 130 14.59 -5.62 1.22
CA LYS A 130 13.36 -5.56 0.41
C LYS A 130 12.73 -4.16 0.38
N ARG A 131 12.88 -3.38 1.46
CA ARG A 131 12.50 -1.98 1.54
C ARG A 131 13.11 -1.15 0.41
N ARG A 132 14.42 -1.30 0.19
CA ARG A 132 15.16 -0.57 -0.86
C ARG A 132 14.65 -0.88 -2.26
N ILE A 133 14.31 -2.15 -2.51
CA ILE A 133 13.69 -2.56 -3.78
C ILE A 133 12.29 -1.96 -3.91
N ALA A 134 11.50 -1.96 -2.85
CA ALA A 134 10.18 -1.35 -2.85
C ALA A 134 10.25 0.16 -3.14
N GLU A 135 11.17 0.89 -2.53
CA GLU A 135 11.41 2.31 -2.79
C GLU A 135 11.78 2.57 -4.27
N ASN A 136 12.66 1.73 -4.86
CA ASN A 136 13.04 1.83 -6.27
C ASN A 136 11.85 1.58 -7.20
N ILE A 137 11.03 0.57 -6.93
CA ILE A 137 9.81 0.29 -7.69
C ILE A 137 8.86 1.48 -7.63
N LEU A 138 8.62 2.02 -6.43
CA LEU A 138 7.77 3.19 -6.23
C LEU A 138 8.29 4.44 -6.95
N ALA A 139 9.59 4.59 -7.09
CA ALA A 139 10.20 5.71 -7.82
C ALA A 139 10.10 5.53 -9.35
N THR A 140 10.21 4.29 -9.84
CA THR A 140 10.20 3.97 -11.27
C THR A 140 8.81 4.08 -11.88
N TYR A 141 7.78 3.66 -11.16
CA TYR A 141 6.39 3.64 -11.63
C TYR A 141 5.53 4.79 -11.05
N LYS A 142 6.14 5.94 -10.89
CA LYS A 142 5.46 7.17 -10.45
C LYS A 142 4.62 7.80 -11.53
#